data_50a235f029c76cb12e19a1f9874ddcf9
#
_entry.id   50a235f029c76cb12e19a1f9874ddcf9
#
_cell.length_a   1.000
_cell.length_b   1.000
_cell.length_c   1.000
_cell.angle_alpha   90.00
_cell.angle_beta   90.00
_cell.angle_gamma   90.00
#
_symmetry.space_group_name_H-M   'P 1'
#
loop_
_entity.id
_entity.type
_entity.pdbx_description
1 polymer ?
#
loop_
_entity_poly.entity_id
_entity_poly.type
_entity_poly.pdbx_seq_one_letter_code
_entity_poly.pdbx_strand_id
1 'polypeptide(L)'
;SFSRRQRQMCIRDRYYTTHQIPKTIVTSEEIEEKQSLADALTDRAGFSVKIMVGVKGKRKEMIELILRNLDLIQDKNAEPGLVELRDILKLPSIPRIIECFDISNHGDEYAVGSMARFVDGKPDKSGYRKFKIKTISGRDDFAMINEIVGRRYWRLRKEKSEFPDLIVIDGGKGQLTAALSALKDVGIETPCVSLAKENEEVFIPKRTKSIRIAKNKDSIKILQHIRDETHRFGVAYNRSLRKFD
;
A
#
# COMPACT_ATOMS: atom_id res chain seq x y z
N SER A 1 8.49 5.32 -13.74
CA SER A 1 7.36 4.39 -13.52
C SER A 1 6.07 5.14 -13.75
N PHE A 2 5.23 4.63 -14.64
CA PHE A 2 3.92 5.20 -14.93
C PHE A 2 3.01 5.14 -13.70
N SER A 3 2.28 6.22 -13.40
CA SER A 3 1.29 6.24 -12.33
C SER A 3 0.18 5.21 -12.59
N ARG A 4 -0.59 4.80 -11.55
CA ARG A 4 -1.75 3.89 -11.69
C ARG A 4 -2.71 4.41 -12.77
N ARG A 5 -2.92 5.75 -12.84
CA ARG A 5 -3.73 6.43 -13.87
C ARG A 5 -3.17 6.26 -15.29
N GLN A 6 -1.86 6.43 -15.47
CA GLN A 6 -1.21 6.23 -16.79
C GLN A 6 -1.26 4.76 -17.22
N ARG A 7 -1.10 3.80 -16.29
CA ARG A 7 -1.27 2.37 -16.60
C ARG A 7 -2.69 2.02 -17.01
N GLN A 8 -3.70 2.59 -16.36
CA GLN A 8 -5.10 2.38 -16.72
C GLN A 8 -5.43 2.97 -18.10
N MET A 9 -4.86 4.11 -18.46
CA MET A 9 -5.02 4.73 -19.78
C MET A 9 -4.36 3.86 -20.87
N CYS A 10 -3.13 3.41 -20.67
CA CYS A 10 -2.43 2.50 -21.59
C CYS A 10 -3.11 1.14 -21.76
N ILE A 11 -3.75 0.59 -20.73
CA ILE A 11 -4.48 -0.68 -20.83
C ILE A 11 -5.75 -0.51 -21.65
N ARG A 12 -6.50 0.59 -21.47
CA ARG A 12 -7.72 0.89 -22.25
C ARG A 12 -7.42 1.11 -23.72
N ASP A 13 -6.38 1.88 -24.04
CA ASP A 13 -5.94 2.13 -25.42
C ASP A 13 -5.47 0.83 -26.09
N ARG A 14 -4.79 -0.04 -25.37
CA ARG A 14 -4.34 -1.34 -25.86
C ARG A 14 -5.46 -2.36 -26.03
N TYR A 15 -6.44 -2.38 -25.15
CA TYR A 15 -7.52 -3.39 -25.18
C TYR A 15 -8.25 -3.36 -26.51
N TYR A 16 -8.72 -2.20 -26.94
CA TYR A 16 -9.44 -2.04 -28.19
C TYR A 16 -8.55 -2.04 -29.46
N THR A 17 -7.23 -2.20 -29.32
CA THR A 17 -6.37 -2.48 -30.49
C THR A 17 -6.57 -3.89 -31.03
N THR A 18 -6.97 -4.82 -30.19
CA THR A 18 -7.13 -6.25 -30.52
C THR A 18 -8.56 -6.76 -30.34
N HIS A 19 -9.46 -5.98 -29.78
CA HIS A 19 -10.83 -6.38 -29.50
C HIS A 19 -11.83 -5.48 -30.22
N GLN A 20 -13.02 -6.04 -30.51
CA GLN A 20 -14.11 -5.29 -31.14
C GLN A 20 -14.56 -4.13 -30.22
N ILE A 21 -14.75 -2.97 -30.84
CA ILE A 21 -15.21 -1.77 -30.13
C ILE A 21 -16.75 -1.81 -30.05
N PRO A 22 -17.36 -1.77 -28.84
CA PRO A 22 -18.80 -1.73 -28.69
C PRO A 22 -19.35 -0.31 -28.89
N LYS A 23 -20.63 -0.19 -29.24
CA LYS A 23 -21.32 1.11 -29.35
C LYS A 23 -21.41 1.87 -28.03
N THR A 24 -21.37 1.17 -26.89
CA THR A 24 -21.45 1.77 -25.56
C THR A 24 -20.45 1.10 -24.61
N ILE A 25 -19.62 1.92 -23.98
CA ILE A 25 -18.69 1.53 -22.92
C ILE A 25 -19.21 2.10 -21.62
N VAL A 26 -19.33 1.25 -20.58
CA VAL A 26 -19.75 1.68 -19.25
C VAL A 26 -18.56 1.56 -18.30
N THR A 27 -18.30 2.63 -17.55
CA THR A 27 -17.18 2.72 -16.59
C THR A 27 -17.70 2.86 -15.17
N SER A 28 -16.91 2.43 -14.20
CA SER A 28 -17.20 2.58 -12.76
C SER A 28 -16.98 4.00 -12.27
N GLU A 29 -16.08 4.73 -12.91
CA GLU A 29 -15.65 6.09 -12.53
C GLU A 29 -15.64 7.01 -13.75
N GLU A 30 -15.64 8.31 -13.50
CA GLU A 30 -15.49 9.30 -14.55
C GLU A 30 -14.05 9.26 -15.09
N ILE A 31 -13.92 9.36 -16.41
CA ILE A 31 -12.64 9.31 -17.11
C ILE A 31 -12.24 10.75 -17.46
N GLU A 32 -11.04 11.15 -17.05
CA GLU A 32 -10.41 12.36 -17.59
C GLU A 32 -10.26 12.16 -19.11
N GLU A 33 -10.57 13.22 -19.90
CA GLU A 33 -10.54 13.18 -21.38
C GLU A 33 -11.51 12.20 -22.04
N LYS A 34 -12.65 11.94 -21.39
CA LYS A 34 -13.70 11.03 -21.86
C LYS A 34 -14.12 11.28 -23.32
N GLN A 35 -14.22 12.56 -23.70
CA GLN A 35 -14.65 12.93 -25.05
C GLN A 35 -13.58 12.56 -26.08
N SER A 36 -12.32 12.91 -25.84
CA SER A 36 -11.19 12.58 -26.72
C SER A 36 -11.06 11.06 -26.94
N LEU A 37 -11.28 10.27 -25.88
CA LEU A 37 -11.28 8.81 -25.98
C LEU A 37 -12.48 8.30 -26.80
N ALA A 38 -13.67 8.86 -26.62
CA ALA A 38 -14.86 8.49 -27.37
C ALA A 38 -14.70 8.81 -28.87
N ASP A 39 -14.13 9.95 -29.20
CA ASP A 39 -13.88 10.40 -30.58
C ASP A 39 -12.84 9.47 -31.25
N ALA A 40 -11.73 9.18 -30.59
CA ALA A 40 -10.71 8.26 -31.13
C ALA A 40 -11.25 6.83 -31.35
N LEU A 41 -12.12 6.34 -30.45
CA LEU A 41 -12.76 5.03 -30.60
C LEU A 41 -13.83 5.06 -31.72
N THR A 42 -14.54 6.17 -31.91
CA THR A 42 -15.52 6.39 -32.99
C THR A 42 -14.85 6.36 -34.35
N ASP A 43 -13.74 7.11 -34.52
CA ASP A 43 -12.97 7.14 -35.77
C ASP A 43 -12.46 5.75 -36.15
N ARG A 44 -12.02 5.00 -35.16
CA ARG A 44 -11.50 3.64 -35.39
C ARG A 44 -12.59 2.62 -35.65
N ALA A 45 -13.75 2.75 -35.01
CA ALA A 45 -14.86 1.82 -35.12
C ALA A 45 -15.71 2.03 -36.39
N GLY A 46 -15.65 3.24 -36.97
CA GLY A 46 -16.52 3.65 -38.09
C GLY A 46 -17.98 3.90 -37.70
N PHE A 47 -18.28 3.97 -36.40
CA PHE A 47 -19.61 4.30 -35.85
C PHE A 47 -19.47 5.00 -34.49
N SER A 48 -20.51 5.76 -34.09
CA SER A 48 -20.51 6.50 -32.82
C SER A 48 -20.36 5.61 -31.60
N VAL A 49 -19.32 5.85 -30.78
CA VAL A 49 -19.04 5.17 -29.53
C VAL A 49 -19.36 6.09 -28.35
N LYS A 50 -20.19 5.62 -27.43
CA LYS A 50 -20.58 6.37 -26.23
C LYS A 50 -19.89 5.78 -25.00
N ILE A 51 -19.24 6.64 -24.20
CA ILE A 51 -18.68 6.27 -22.90
C ILE A 51 -19.59 6.85 -21.81
N MET A 52 -20.03 6.02 -20.88
CA MET A 52 -20.98 6.40 -19.82
C MET A 52 -20.51 5.89 -18.48
N VAL A 53 -20.79 6.65 -17.41
CA VAL A 53 -20.53 6.19 -16.04
C VAL A 53 -21.77 5.47 -15.51
N GLY A 54 -21.58 4.28 -14.95
CA GLY A 54 -22.65 3.43 -14.44
C GLY A 54 -23.08 3.78 -13.02
N VAL A 55 -23.58 5.01 -12.79
CA VAL A 55 -23.95 5.50 -11.45
C VAL A 55 -25.39 5.22 -11.04
N LYS A 56 -26.29 4.78 -11.96
CA LYS A 56 -27.73 4.58 -11.68
C LYS A 56 -28.29 3.37 -12.44
N GLY A 57 -29.33 2.74 -11.83
CA GLY A 57 -30.14 1.66 -12.42
C GLY A 57 -29.34 0.41 -12.80
N LYS A 58 -29.82 -0.34 -13.80
CA LYS A 58 -29.21 -1.61 -14.25
C LYS A 58 -27.73 -1.55 -14.56
N ARG A 59 -27.22 -0.39 -14.99
CA ARG A 59 -25.79 -0.21 -15.28
C ARG A 59 -24.94 -0.21 -14.01
N LYS A 60 -25.45 0.40 -12.94
CA LYS A 60 -24.82 0.35 -11.62
C LYS A 60 -24.76 -1.09 -11.09
N GLU A 61 -25.89 -1.80 -11.16
CA GLU A 61 -25.97 -3.20 -10.72
C GLU A 61 -24.99 -4.10 -11.50
N MET A 62 -24.89 -3.90 -12.81
CA MET A 62 -23.96 -4.66 -13.66
C MET A 62 -22.49 -4.37 -13.28
N ILE A 63 -22.14 -3.10 -13.06
CA ILE A 63 -20.78 -2.74 -12.60
C ILE A 63 -20.50 -3.35 -11.23
N GLU A 64 -21.42 -3.26 -10.28
CA GLU A 64 -21.26 -3.86 -8.96
C GLU A 64 -21.06 -5.39 -9.05
N LEU A 65 -21.80 -6.06 -9.93
CA LEU A 65 -21.61 -7.48 -10.16
C LEU A 65 -20.24 -7.81 -10.76
N ILE A 66 -19.79 -7.03 -11.74
CA ILE A 66 -18.45 -7.18 -12.34
C ILE A 66 -17.36 -6.95 -11.31
N LEU A 67 -17.47 -5.90 -10.49
CA LEU A 67 -16.50 -5.61 -9.43
C LEU A 67 -16.44 -6.74 -8.41
N ARG A 68 -17.58 -7.27 -7.96
CA ARG A 68 -17.61 -8.45 -7.07
C ARG A 68 -16.94 -9.68 -7.70
N ASN A 69 -17.19 -9.93 -8.98
CA ASN A 69 -16.56 -11.04 -9.69
C ASN A 69 -15.05 -10.84 -9.83
N LEU A 70 -14.58 -9.61 -10.05
CA LEU A 70 -13.15 -9.28 -10.07
C LEU A 70 -12.51 -9.49 -8.70
N ASP A 71 -13.17 -9.09 -7.62
CA ASP A 71 -12.71 -9.34 -6.26
C ASP A 71 -12.57 -10.84 -5.99
N LEU A 72 -13.58 -11.65 -6.37
CA LEU A 72 -13.52 -13.11 -6.23
C LEU A 72 -12.39 -13.76 -7.04
N ILE A 73 -12.11 -13.26 -8.24
CA ILE A 73 -10.99 -13.74 -9.08
C ILE A 73 -9.65 -13.31 -8.45
N GLN A 74 -9.57 -12.10 -7.93
CA GLN A 74 -8.38 -11.62 -7.23
C GLN A 74 -8.11 -12.41 -5.95
N ASP A 75 -9.14 -12.73 -5.17
CA ASP A 75 -9.05 -13.54 -3.96
C ASP A 75 -8.52 -14.96 -4.28
N LYS A 76 -9.02 -15.59 -5.35
CA LYS A 76 -8.55 -16.92 -5.78
C LYS A 76 -7.08 -16.97 -6.20
N ASN A 77 -6.55 -15.87 -6.72
CA ASN A 77 -5.18 -15.77 -7.22
C ASN A 77 -4.23 -15.09 -6.21
N ALA A 78 -4.76 -14.61 -5.09
CA ALA A 78 -3.95 -13.97 -4.07
C ALA A 78 -3.30 -15.01 -3.14
N GLU A 79 -2.21 -14.63 -2.52
CA GLU A 79 -1.58 -15.41 -1.47
C GLU A 79 -2.56 -15.52 -0.29
N PRO A 80 -2.87 -16.75 0.19
CA PRO A 80 -3.93 -16.97 1.19
C PRO A 80 -3.77 -16.14 2.47
N GLY A 81 -2.55 -15.92 2.92
CA GLY A 81 -2.28 -15.10 4.10
C GLY A 81 -2.64 -13.62 3.91
N LEU A 82 -2.60 -13.09 2.69
CA LEU A 82 -3.03 -11.72 2.42
C LEU A 82 -4.56 -11.58 2.46
N VAL A 83 -5.28 -12.59 1.95
CA VAL A 83 -6.75 -12.64 2.04
C VAL A 83 -7.17 -12.70 3.52
N GLU A 84 -6.55 -13.61 4.29
CA GLU A 84 -6.79 -13.73 5.72
C GLU A 84 -6.46 -12.44 6.48
N LEU A 85 -5.38 -11.75 6.09
CA LEU A 85 -4.97 -10.48 6.69
C LEU A 85 -6.00 -9.37 6.43
N ARG A 86 -6.55 -9.27 5.20
CA ARG A 86 -7.66 -8.36 4.88
C ARG A 86 -8.83 -8.57 5.83
N ASP A 87 -9.24 -9.82 6.01
CA ASP A 87 -10.44 -10.16 6.78
C ASP A 87 -10.26 -9.90 8.27
N ILE A 88 -9.09 -10.24 8.82
CA ILE A 88 -8.74 -10.01 10.23
C ILE A 88 -8.64 -8.51 10.55
N LEU A 89 -7.96 -7.76 9.69
CA LEU A 89 -7.76 -6.31 9.87
C LEU A 89 -8.94 -5.47 9.36
N LYS A 90 -9.91 -6.09 8.68
CA LYS A 90 -11.07 -5.44 8.06
C LYS A 90 -10.62 -4.36 7.05
N LEU A 91 -9.65 -4.70 6.21
CA LEU A 91 -9.16 -3.80 5.17
C LEU A 91 -10.16 -3.72 4.02
N PRO A 92 -10.18 -2.59 3.29
CA PRO A 92 -11.09 -2.40 2.14
C PRO A 92 -10.74 -3.31 0.95
N SER A 93 -9.49 -3.75 0.84
CA SER A 93 -8.99 -4.62 -0.23
C SER A 93 -7.85 -5.50 0.29
N ILE A 94 -7.46 -6.51 -0.49
CA ILE A 94 -6.29 -7.35 -0.19
C ILE A 94 -5.04 -6.47 -0.19
N PRO A 95 -4.23 -6.48 0.88
CA PRO A 95 -3.03 -5.66 0.98
C PRO A 95 -1.89 -6.27 0.15
N ARG A 96 -1.90 -6.03 -1.17
CA ARG A 96 -0.87 -6.54 -2.09
C ARG A 96 0.47 -5.86 -1.88
N ILE A 97 0.45 -4.55 -1.61
CA ILE A 97 1.64 -3.76 -1.31
C ILE A 97 1.65 -3.44 0.18
N ILE A 98 2.64 -3.98 0.89
CA ILE A 98 2.84 -3.73 2.31
C ILE A 98 4.19 -3.07 2.51
N GLU A 99 4.25 -1.96 3.24
CA GLU A 99 5.49 -1.32 3.70
C GLU A 99 5.61 -1.44 5.21
N CYS A 100 6.75 -1.96 5.71
CA CYS A 100 7.02 -2.09 7.14
C CYS A 100 8.19 -1.18 7.54
N PHE A 101 8.03 -0.49 8.66
CA PHE A 101 9.03 0.44 9.21
C PHE A 101 9.57 -0.06 10.54
N ASP A 102 10.88 0.07 10.73
CA ASP A 102 11.60 -0.23 11.96
C ASP A 102 12.58 0.90 12.29
N ILE A 103 12.72 1.22 13.58
CA ILE A 103 13.78 2.08 14.11
C ILE A 103 14.79 1.20 14.80
N SER A 104 16.02 1.26 14.33
CA SER A 104 17.14 0.54 14.93
C SER A 104 18.07 1.54 15.61
N ASN A 105 18.05 1.57 16.95
CA ASN A 105 18.96 2.36 17.78
C ASN A 105 20.19 1.54 18.14
N HIS A 106 21.36 1.96 17.73
CA HIS A 106 22.63 1.37 18.16
C HIS A 106 23.57 2.49 18.61
N GLY A 107 23.67 2.67 19.95
CA GLY A 107 24.47 3.73 20.56
C GLY A 107 23.78 5.10 20.50
N ASP A 108 24.44 6.11 21.03
CA ASP A 108 23.87 7.45 21.20
C ASP A 108 24.00 8.36 19.95
N GLU A 109 24.73 7.93 18.92
CA GLU A 109 25.07 8.83 17.79
C GLU A 109 24.29 8.59 16.48
N TYR A 110 23.79 7.37 16.22
CA TYR A 110 23.19 7.08 14.90
C TYR A 110 21.91 6.25 14.99
N ALA A 111 20.79 6.93 15.19
CA ALA A 111 19.49 6.30 14.98
C ALA A 111 19.20 6.26 13.47
N VAL A 112 18.82 5.08 12.96
CA VAL A 112 18.44 4.89 11.58
C VAL A 112 17.08 4.22 11.48
N GLY A 113 16.27 4.72 10.56
CA GLY A 113 15.03 4.05 10.17
C GLY A 113 15.27 3.16 8.95
N SER A 114 14.59 2.04 8.93
CA SER A 114 14.55 1.14 7.78
C SER A 114 13.11 0.87 7.36
N MET A 115 12.92 0.63 6.06
CA MET A 115 11.64 0.24 5.49
C MET A 115 11.84 -0.87 4.49
N ALA A 116 11.15 -1.99 4.70
CA ALA A 116 11.01 -3.05 3.72
C ALA A 116 9.66 -2.94 3.01
N ARG A 117 9.61 -3.39 1.75
CA ARG A 117 8.41 -3.45 0.93
C ARG A 117 8.17 -4.87 0.49
N PHE A 118 6.92 -5.30 0.55
CA PHE A 118 6.45 -6.57 0.02
C PHE A 118 5.39 -6.32 -1.03
N VAL A 119 5.41 -7.14 -2.07
CA VAL A 119 4.40 -7.15 -3.13
C VAL A 119 3.90 -8.58 -3.27
N ASP A 120 2.58 -8.77 -3.18
CA ASP A 120 1.93 -10.09 -3.22
C ASP A 120 2.58 -11.11 -2.27
N GLY A 121 2.86 -10.67 -1.03
CA GLY A 121 3.44 -11.49 0.04
C GLY A 121 4.95 -11.76 -0.06
N LYS A 122 5.63 -11.22 -1.07
CA LYS A 122 7.06 -11.45 -1.33
C LYS A 122 7.89 -10.16 -1.20
N PRO A 123 9.15 -10.26 -0.75
CA PRO A 123 10.05 -9.11 -0.64
C PRO A 123 10.30 -8.42 -1.99
N ASP A 124 9.99 -7.12 -2.08
CA ASP A 124 10.37 -6.25 -3.19
C ASP A 124 11.55 -5.37 -2.77
N LYS A 125 12.77 -5.88 -2.94
CA LYS A 125 14.00 -5.19 -2.53
C LYS A 125 14.23 -3.86 -3.25
N SER A 126 13.66 -3.65 -4.42
CA SER A 126 13.74 -2.40 -5.17
C SER A 126 13.03 -1.24 -4.45
N GLY A 127 12.01 -1.60 -3.67
CA GLY A 127 11.22 -0.68 -2.84
C GLY A 127 11.82 -0.36 -1.48
N TYR A 128 12.87 -1.06 -1.01
CA TYR A 128 13.45 -0.83 0.31
C TYR A 128 14.06 0.55 0.46
N ARG A 129 13.93 1.14 1.64
CA ARG A 129 14.47 2.49 1.94
C ARG A 129 15.17 2.53 3.28
N LYS A 130 16.22 3.32 3.33
CA LYS A 130 17.00 3.66 4.53
C LYS A 130 16.77 5.12 4.85
N PHE A 131 16.59 5.43 6.12
CA PHE A 131 16.34 6.79 6.58
C PHE A 131 17.39 7.15 7.63
N LYS A 132 18.18 8.17 7.35
CA LYS A 132 18.97 8.84 8.38
C LYS A 132 18.03 9.80 9.12
N ILE A 133 17.96 9.68 10.44
CA ILE A 133 17.22 10.61 11.30
C ILE A 133 17.91 11.98 11.24
N LYS A 134 17.14 13.04 11.08
CA LYS A 134 17.68 14.38 10.82
C LYS A 134 17.33 15.40 11.90
N THR A 135 16.15 15.27 12.51
CA THR A 135 15.57 16.34 13.34
C THR A 135 15.56 16.00 14.81
N ILE A 136 15.91 14.76 15.18
CA ILE A 136 15.76 14.26 16.54
C ILE A 136 17.13 13.93 17.10
N SER A 137 17.48 14.56 18.21
CA SER A 137 18.64 14.24 19.05
C SER A 137 18.16 13.44 20.26
N GLY A 138 18.80 12.28 20.54
CA GLY A 138 18.43 11.41 21.64
C GLY A 138 17.58 10.21 21.23
N ARG A 139 17.02 9.49 22.22
CA ARG A 139 16.28 8.23 22.05
C ARG A 139 14.77 8.45 22.09
N ASP A 140 14.22 9.12 21.08
CA ASP A 140 12.77 9.26 20.92
C ASP A 140 12.28 8.48 19.69
N ASP A 141 12.04 7.18 19.88
CA ASP A 141 11.56 6.28 18.83
C ASP A 141 10.24 6.74 18.23
N PHE A 142 9.37 7.42 19.00
CA PHE A 142 8.08 7.91 18.51
C PHE A 142 8.28 9.07 17.52
N ALA A 143 9.11 10.03 17.88
CA ALA A 143 9.43 11.15 17.00
C ALA A 143 10.17 10.66 15.76
N MET A 144 11.06 9.66 15.88
CA MET A 144 11.79 9.07 14.76
C MET A 144 10.82 8.36 13.78
N ILE A 145 9.88 7.57 14.26
CA ILE A 145 8.84 6.94 13.42
C ILE A 145 8.01 8.01 12.71
N ASN A 146 7.61 9.06 13.43
CA ASN A 146 6.86 10.18 12.84
C ASN A 146 7.65 10.82 11.69
N GLU A 147 8.94 11.11 11.90
CA GLU A 147 9.80 11.71 10.88
C GLU A 147 9.90 10.84 9.62
N ILE A 148 10.24 9.55 9.76
CA ILE A 148 10.51 8.70 8.58
C ILE A 148 9.24 8.38 7.81
N VAL A 149 8.11 8.14 8.49
CA VAL A 149 6.79 7.90 7.89
C VAL A 149 6.34 9.16 7.16
N GLY A 150 6.41 10.32 7.81
CA GLY A 150 6.05 11.60 7.19
C GLY A 150 6.87 11.89 5.93
N ARG A 151 8.19 11.73 6.00
CA ARG A 151 9.10 11.93 4.84
C ARG A 151 8.81 10.97 3.70
N ARG A 152 8.53 9.69 3.99
CA ARG A 152 8.20 8.68 2.97
C ARG A 152 6.94 9.05 2.21
N TYR A 153 5.86 9.32 2.92
CA TYR A 153 4.55 9.51 2.28
C TYR A 153 4.37 10.91 1.70
N TRP A 154 5.01 11.93 2.27
CA TRP A 154 5.13 13.23 1.62
C TRP A 154 5.81 13.13 0.25
N ARG A 155 6.90 12.36 0.18
CA ARG A 155 7.62 12.13 -1.07
C ARG A 155 6.75 11.39 -2.10
N LEU A 156 6.09 10.29 -1.72
CA LEU A 156 5.18 9.56 -2.61
C LEU A 156 4.06 10.45 -3.15
N ARG A 157 3.48 11.30 -2.28
CA ARG A 157 2.46 12.25 -2.67
C ARG A 157 2.99 13.27 -3.68
N LYS A 158 4.17 13.84 -3.44
CA LYS A 158 4.83 14.79 -4.36
C LYS A 158 5.13 14.15 -5.72
N GLU A 159 5.62 12.92 -5.71
CA GLU A 159 5.96 12.16 -6.92
C GLU A 159 4.71 11.56 -7.61
N LYS A 160 3.52 11.72 -7.04
CA LYS A 160 2.27 11.07 -7.49
C LYS A 160 2.44 9.56 -7.66
N SER A 161 3.25 8.95 -6.82
CA SER A 161 3.54 7.52 -6.81
C SER A 161 2.45 6.75 -6.08
N GLU A 162 2.37 5.43 -6.33
CA GLU A 162 1.43 4.53 -5.70
C GLU A 162 1.71 4.39 -4.20
N PHE A 163 0.65 4.50 -3.39
CA PHE A 163 0.72 4.22 -1.95
C PHE A 163 0.60 2.72 -1.68
N PRO A 164 1.15 2.21 -0.56
CA PRO A 164 0.88 0.84 -0.14
C PRO A 164 -0.58 0.65 0.28
N ASP A 165 -1.03 -0.60 0.27
CA ASP A 165 -2.36 -0.98 0.75
C ASP A 165 -2.38 -1.12 2.28
N LEU A 166 -1.22 -1.40 2.90
CA LEU A 166 -1.05 -1.53 4.33
C LEU A 166 0.33 -1.02 4.76
N ILE A 167 0.34 -0.26 5.86
CA ILE A 167 1.55 0.16 6.55
C ILE A 167 1.67 -0.64 7.85
N VAL A 168 2.84 -1.22 8.09
CA VAL A 168 3.16 -1.94 9.32
C VAL A 168 4.27 -1.19 10.07
N ILE A 169 4.13 -1.02 11.36
CA ILE A 169 5.16 -0.45 12.22
C ILE A 169 5.69 -1.57 13.14
N ASP A 170 6.99 -1.83 13.10
CA ASP A 170 7.62 -2.73 14.08
C ASP A 170 7.68 -2.02 15.43
N GLY A 171 6.72 -2.32 16.28
CA GLY A 171 6.62 -1.69 17.59
C GLY A 171 5.24 -1.73 18.22
N GLY A 172 5.12 -1.01 19.33
CA GLY A 172 3.90 -0.96 20.13
C GLY A 172 2.92 0.15 19.73
N LYS A 173 1.91 0.31 20.58
CA LYS A 173 0.82 1.28 20.38
C LYS A 173 1.31 2.74 20.27
N GLY A 174 2.38 3.12 20.97
CA GLY A 174 2.92 4.48 20.93
C GLY A 174 3.50 4.80 19.55
N GLN A 175 4.28 3.87 18.96
CA GLN A 175 4.84 4.02 17.63
C GLN A 175 3.74 4.04 16.55
N LEU A 176 2.67 3.24 16.70
CA LEU A 176 1.49 3.34 15.84
C LEU A 176 0.86 4.75 15.89
N THR A 177 0.71 5.31 17.09
CA THR A 177 0.14 6.66 17.26
C THR A 177 1.00 7.72 16.56
N ALA A 178 2.32 7.62 16.69
CA ALA A 178 3.27 8.51 16.02
C ALA A 178 3.18 8.41 14.49
N ALA A 179 3.10 7.19 13.95
CA ALA A 179 2.93 6.96 12.52
C ALA A 179 1.59 7.54 12.00
N LEU A 180 0.50 7.33 12.73
CA LEU A 180 -0.82 7.87 12.37
C LEU A 180 -0.84 9.40 12.37
N SER A 181 -0.13 10.06 13.31
CA SER A 181 0.02 11.51 13.30
C SER A 181 0.72 11.98 12.03
N ALA A 182 1.85 11.36 11.67
CA ALA A 182 2.58 11.70 10.47
C ALA A 182 1.74 11.51 9.18
N LEU A 183 0.96 10.43 9.09
CA LEU A 183 0.07 10.18 7.95
C LEU A 183 -1.02 11.24 7.85
N LYS A 184 -1.60 11.64 8.98
CA LYS A 184 -2.60 12.72 9.04
C LYS A 184 -2.03 14.04 8.58
N ASP A 185 -0.82 14.41 9.02
CA ASP A 185 -0.15 15.67 8.65
C ASP A 185 0.13 15.73 7.14
N VAL A 186 0.41 14.59 6.53
CA VAL A 186 0.60 14.47 5.07
C VAL A 186 -0.73 14.32 4.32
N GLY A 187 -1.86 14.09 5.01
CA GLY A 187 -3.18 13.88 4.40
C GLY A 187 -3.30 12.53 3.68
N ILE A 188 -2.83 11.46 4.30
CA ILE A 188 -2.85 10.08 3.79
C ILE A 188 -3.73 9.20 4.69
N GLU A 189 -4.64 8.44 4.07
CA GLU A 189 -5.60 7.56 4.76
C GLU A 189 -5.29 6.07 4.60
N THR A 190 -4.06 5.71 4.21
CA THR A 190 -3.65 4.31 4.08
C THR A 190 -3.79 3.59 5.43
N PRO A 191 -4.38 2.37 5.46
CA PRO A 191 -4.43 1.55 6.66
C PRO A 191 -3.05 1.36 7.29
N CYS A 192 -2.96 1.55 8.61
CA CYS A 192 -1.71 1.43 9.35
C CYS A 192 -1.94 0.62 10.62
N VAL A 193 -1.06 -0.35 10.89
CA VAL A 193 -1.07 -1.18 12.10
C VAL A 193 0.33 -1.24 12.69
N SER A 194 0.47 -1.67 13.94
CA SER A 194 1.78 -2.02 14.48
C SER A 194 1.81 -3.45 14.99
N LEU A 195 2.99 -4.07 14.96
CA LEU A 195 3.26 -5.42 15.42
C LEU A 195 4.28 -5.39 16.54
N ALA A 196 3.88 -5.71 17.76
CA ALA A 196 4.78 -5.79 18.92
C ALA A 196 5.40 -7.18 19.03
N LYS A 197 6.73 -7.20 19.33
CA LYS A 197 7.54 -8.43 19.33
C LYS A 197 7.18 -9.46 20.42
N GLU A 198 6.91 -9.01 21.64
CA GLU A 198 6.82 -9.91 22.80
C GLU A 198 5.70 -10.94 22.69
N ASN A 199 4.52 -10.57 22.20
CA ASN A 199 3.35 -11.44 22.12
C ASN A 199 2.75 -11.54 20.72
N GLU A 200 3.43 -11.05 19.69
CA GLU A 200 2.90 -10.97 18.32
C GLU A 200 1.54 -10.23 18.30
N GLU A 201 1.45 -9.16 19.09
CA GLU A 201 0.25 -8.37 19.21
C GLU A 201 0.15 -7.35 18.10
N VAL A 202 -0.98 -7.37 17.38
CA VAL A 202 -1.28 -6.39 16.35
C VAL A 202 -2.17 -5.29 16.94
N PHE A 203 -1.68 -4.05 16.93
CA PHE A 203 -2.44 -2.88 17.33
C PHE A 203 -3.08 -2.25 16.09
N ILE A 204 -4.38 -1.99 16.19
CA ILE A 204 -5.19 -1.39 15.12
C ILE A 204 -5.66 0.00 15.61
N PRO A 205 -5.68 1.02 14.74
CA PRO A 205 -6.20 2.34 15.09
C PRO A 205 -7.59 2.29 15.71
N LYS A 206 -7.87 3.19 16.66
CA LYS A 206 -9.16 3.32 17.34
C LYS A 206 -9.58 2.11 18.21
N ARG A 207 -8.74 1.07 18.35
CA ARG A 207 -8.97 -0.02 19.29
C ARG A 207 -8.13 0.16 20.55
N THR A 208 -8.74 -0.07 21.71
CA THR A 208 -8.05 -0.02 23.00
C THR A 208 -7.19 -1.26 23.23
N LYS A 209 -7.67 -2.41 22.77
CA LYS A 209 -6.99 -3.71 22.90
C LYS A 209 -6.35 -4.12 21.59
N SER A 210 -5.16 -4.72 21.70
CA SER A 210 -4.51 -5.41 20.58
C SER A 210 -5.32 -6.65 20.17
N ILE A 211 -5.05 -7.15 18.98
CA ILE A 211 -5.52 -8.45 18.54
C ILE A 211 -4.32 -9.41 18.48
N ARG A 212 -4.58 -10.67 18.85
CA ARG A 212 -3.61 -11.76 18.71
C ARG A 212 -4.04 -12.64 17.56
N ILE A 213 -3.20 -12.74 16.55
CA ILE A 213 -3.40 -13.66 15.43
C ILE A 213 -2.72 -14.96 15.81
N ALA A 214 -3.40 -16.10 15.66
CA ALA A 214 -2.83 -17.39 16.00
C ALA A 214 -1.57 -17.69 15.17
N LYS A 215 -0.53 -18.24 15.79
CA LYS A 215 0.79 -18.46 15.15
C LYS A 215 0.76 -19.39 13.93
N ASN A 216 -0.24 -20.27 13.83
CA ASN A 216 -0.43 -21.16 12.71
C ASN A 216 -1.08 -20.51 11.49
N LYS A 217 -1.53 -19.27 11.59
CA LYS A 217 -2.16 -18.52 10.51
C LYS A 217 -1.15 -18.01 9.50
N ASP A 218 -1.50 -18.02 8.22
CA ASP A 218 -0.60 -17.53 7.17
C ASP A 218 -0.48 -16.01 7.21
N SER A 219 -1.52 -15.31 7.64
CA SER A 219 -1.50 -13.86 7.85
C SER A 219 -0.44 -13.37 8.85
N ILE A 220 -0.26 -14.07 9.98
CA ILE A 220 0.77 -13.68 10.95
C ILE A 220 2.18 -13.97 10.41
N LYS A 221 2.35 -15.06 9.65
CA LYS A 221 3.64 -15.38 9.03
C LYS A 221 4.10 -14.30 8.05
N ILE A 222 3.17 -13.71 7.30
CA ILE A 222 3.48 -12.57 6.40
C ILE A 222 3.92 -11.35 7.21
N LEU A 223 3.18 -11.01 8.27
CA LEU A 223 3.54 -9.88 9.13
C LEU A 223 4.89 -10.08 9.82
N GLN A 224 5.17 -11.29 10.31
CA GLN A 224 6.47 -11.64 10.88
C GLN A 224 7.58 -11.55 9.84
N HIS A 225 7.35 -12.12 8.65
CA HIS A 225 8.35 -12.11 7.59
C HIS A 225 8.73 -10.68 7.17
N ILE A 226 7.75 -9.79 6.95
CA ILE A 226 8.07 -8.41 6.59
C ILE A 226 8.74 -7.65 7.75
N ARG A 227 8.33 -7.85 9.00
CA ARG A 227 8.99 -7.28 10.19
C ARG A 227 10.44 -7.74 10.28
N ASP A 228 10.66 -9.04 10.25
CA ASP A 228 11.98 -9.62 10.40
C ASP A 228 12.93 -9.18 9.26
N GLU A 229 12.42 -9.08 8.04
CA GLU A 229 13.16 -8.58 6.89
C GLU A 229 13.48 -7.08 7.03
N THR A 230 12.55 -6.27 7.57
CA THR A 230 12.77 -4.85 7.84
C THR A 230 13.87 -4.68 8.88
N HIS A 231 13.79 -5.42 9.96
CA HIS A 231 14.79 -5.41 11.03
C HIS A 231 16.17 -5.88 10.52
N ARG A 232 16.24 -6.99 9.77
CA ARG A 232 17.45 -7.49 9.13
C ARG A 232 18.11 -6.43 8.25
N PHE A 233 17.30 -5.73 7.45
CA PHE A 233 17.76 -4.67 6.56
C PHE A 233 18.30 -3.46 7.35
N GLY A 234 17.66 -3.07 8.46
CA GLY A 234 18.10 -2.01 9.36
C GLY A 234 19.43 -2.32 10.02
N VAL A 235 19.57 -3.54 10.58
CA VAL A 235 20.81 -4.01 11.21
C VAL A 235 21.98 -4.03 10.21
N ALA A 236 21.74 -4.50 8.99
CA ALA A 236 22.76 -4.50 7.94
C ALA A 236 23.22 -3.07 7.58
N TYR A 237 22.29 -2.11 7.58
CA TYR A 237 22.62 -0.70 7.34
C TYR A 237 23.46 -0.10 8.48
N ASN A 238 23.07 -0.32 9.72
CA ASN A 238 23.86 0.15 10.87
C ASN A 238 25.30 -0.38 10.85
N ARG A 239 25.49 -1.65 10.49
CA ARG A 239 26.84 -2.24 10.33
C ARG A 239 27.65 -1.58 9.22
N SER A 240 26.98 -1.15 8.13
CA SER A 240 27.69 -0.49 7.02
C SER A 240 28.17 0.92 7.40
N LEU A 241 27.42 1.66 8.20
CA LEU A 241 27.82 3.00 8.66
C LEU A 241 29.09 2.94 9.52
N ARG A 242 29.21 1.93 10.41
CA ARG A 242 30.40 1.77 11.28
C ARG A 242 31.68 1.39 10.57
N LYS A 243 31.64 0.94 9.32
CA LYS A 243 32.87 0.59 8.57
C LYS A 243 33.52 1.79 7.89
N PHE A 244 32.89 2.94 7.94
CA PHE A 244 33.36 4.18 7.31
C PHE A 244 33.74 5.27 8.34
N ASP A 245 33.56 4.97 9.65
CA ASP A 245 34.14 5.72 10.77
C ASP A 245 35.38 4.98 11.29
#